data_d34319a0a237588167d0711fa1495358
#
_entry.id   d34319a0a237588167d0711fa1495358
#
_cell.length_a   1.000
_cell.length_b   1.000
_cell.length_c   1.000
_cell.angle_alpha   90.00
_cell.angle_beta   90.00
_cell.angle_gamma   90.00
#
_symmetry.space_group_name_H-M   'P 1'
#
loop_
_entity.id
_entity.type
_entity.pdbx_description
1 polymer ?
#
loop_
_entity_poly.entity_id
_entity_poly.type
_entity_poly.pdbx_seq_one_letter_code
_entity_poly.pdbx_strand_id
1 'polypeptide(L)'
;MKKITIALMCILLTAGAAMAQPEKTFTFGPKIGVDFTHFWGKNCKHGGQLNYQGGVFFEYVVTNHFAIAPEVVFAAQGGKFDFEMFGNKHTYTEHVNYINVPVMLKYYVTPSFSIEFGPQVGFNIYSKFTDELDDGTHKQKTVVDQKKETKSVDFGVGLGMTYNIAKDVFVQGRYTMGMTSVFKSGDNKDAKNGNAQIAIGYRF
;
A
#
# COMPACT_ATOMS: atom_id res chain seq x y z
N MET A 1 -3.65 -27.71 7.33
CA MET A 1 -3.28 -26.41 6.78
C MET A 1 -2.57 -25.52 7.79
N LYS A 2 -3.13 -25.24 8.99
CA LYS A 2 -2.48 -24.37 10.01
C LYS A 2 -1.05 -24.82 10.43
N LYS A 3 -0.79 -26.13 10.53
CA LYS A 3 0.54 -26.66 10.92
C LYS A 3 1.61 -26.48 9.84
N ILE A 4 1.23 -26.52 8.57
CA ILE A 4 2.15 -26.31 7.43
C ILE A 4 2.53 -24.83 7.33
N THR A 5 1.58 -23.92 7.59
CA THR A 5 1.83 -22.47 7.59
C THR A 5 2.79 -22.07 8.71
N ILE A 6 2.64 -22.66 9.92
CA ILE A 6 3.54 -22.42 11.04
C ILE A 6 4.93 -23.00 10.76
N ALA A 7 5.03 -24.20 10.17
CA ALA A 7 6.31 -24.82 9.80
C ALA A 7 7.04 -23.99 8.72
N LEU A 8 6.32 -23.50 7.71
CA LEU A 8 6.88 -22.62 6.67
C LEU A 8 7.38 -21.30 7.26
N MET A 9 6.63 -20.73 8.21
CA MET A 9 7.01 -19.50 8.92
C MET A 9 8.25 -19.73 9.82
N CYS A 10 8.36 -20.87 10.48
CA CYS A 10 9.54 -21.23 11.27
C CYS A 10 10.78 -21.48 10.37
N ILE A 11 10.64 -22.11 9.21
CA ILE A 11 11.74 -22.33 8.27
C ILE A 11 12.24 -21.00 7.70
N LEU A 12 11.35 -20.05 7.40
CA LEU A 12 11.73 -18.71 6.97
C LEU A 12 12.49 -17.93 8.06
N LEU A 13 12.13 -18.13 9.33
CA LEU A 13 12.80 -17.49 10.47
C LEU A 13 14.20 -18.08 10.74
N THR A 14 14.40 -19.38 10.52
CA THR A 14 15.68 -20.07 10.77
C THR A 14 16.69 -19.88 9.65
N ALA A 15 16.25 -19.75 8.39
CA ALA A 15 17.14 -19.49 7.25
C ALA A 15 17.81 -18.10 7.31
N GLY A 16 17.25 -17.18 8.09
CA GLY A 16 17.74 -15.80 8.22
C GLY A 16 18.88 -15.58 9.23
N ALA A 17 19.26 -16.61 9.99
CA ALA A 17 20.26 -16.44 11.07
C ALA A 17 21.70 -16.17 10.59
N ALA A 18 21.98 -16.34 9.29
CA ALA A 18 23.31 -16.17 8.73
C ALA A 18 23.50 -14.85 7.92
N MET A 19 22.45 -14.07 7.75
CA MET A 19 22.53 -12.81 6.99
C MET A 19 22.75 -11.64 7.93
N ALA A 20 23.86 -10.93 7.76
CA ALA A 20 24.21 -9.78 8.59
C ALA A 20 23.16 -8.66 8.49
N GLN A 21 22.89 -8.02 9.63
CA GLN A 21 22.29 -6.69 9.70
C GLN A 21 23.01 -5.76 8.72
N PRO A 22 22.34 -4.75 8.12
CA PRO A 22 23.05 -3.78 7.32
C PRO A 22 24.18 -3.17 8.16
N GLU A 23 25.41 -3.41 7.75
CA GLU A 23 26.61 -2.87 8.41
C GLU A 23 26.66 -1.33 8.33
N LYS A 24 25.86 -0.75 7.44
CA LYS A 24 25.78 0.69 7.21
C LYS A 24 24.76 1.32 8.15
N THR A 25 25.16 2.36 8.85
CA THR A 25 24.26 3.18 9.69
C THR A 25 23.15 3.84 8.86
N PHE A 26 23.43 4.14 7.60
CA PHE A 26 22.50 4.75 6.66
C PHE A 26 22.48 3.99 5.35
N THR A 27 21.30 3.63 4.90
CA THR A 27 21.06 2.99 3.61
C THR A 27 19.89 3.68 2.90
N PHE A 28 19.89 3.61 1.58
CA PHE A 28 18.80 4.12 0.76
C PHE A 28 18.70 3.30 -0.52
N GLY A 29 17.60 3.47 -1.24
CA GLY A 29 17.44 2.79 -2.51
C GLY A 29 16.04 2.86 -3.08
N PRO A 30 15.85 2.30 -4.29
CA PRO A 30 14.54 2.17 -4.90
C PRO A 30 13.76 1.01 -4.31
N LYS A 31 12.44 1.13 -4.35
CA LYS A 31 11.50 0.02 -4.13
C LYS A 31 10.35 0.10 -5.11
N ILE A 32 9.87 -1.08 -5.52
CA ILE A 32 8.68 -1.24 -6.35
C ILE A 32 7.79 -2.32 -5.76
N GLY A 33 6.51 -2.26 -6.02
CA GLY A 33 5.58 -3.24 -5.47
C GLY A 33 4.21 -3.19 -6.10
N VAL A 34 3.38 -4.12 -5.64
CA VAL A 34 1.96 -4.22 -5.95
C VAL A 34 1.15 -3.96 -4.70
N ASP A 35 0.01 -3.31 -4.90
CA ASP A 35 -0.90 -2.88 -3.86
C ASP A 35 -2.29 -3.47 -4.12
N PHE A 36 -2.88 -4.08 -3.12
CA PHE A 36 -4.30 -4.36 -3.09
C PHE A 36 -4.99 -3.27 -2.28
N THR A 37 -5.65 -2.36 -2.97
CA THR A 37 -6.30 -1.19 -2.38
C THR A 37 -7.80 -1.39 -2.29
N HIS A 38 -8.41 -0.89 -1.23
CA HIS A 38 -9.84 -0.90 -1.03
C HIS A 38 -10.26 0.30 -0.18
N PHE A 39 -11.52 0.64 -0.25
CA PHE A 39 -12.09 1.62 0.68
C PHE A 39 -12.81 0.90 1.82
N TRP A 40 -12.67 1.42 3.03
CA TRP A 40 -13.37 0.95 4.21
C TRP A 40 -14.08 2.11 4.92
N GLY A 41 -15.13 1.82 5.68
CA GLY A 41 -15.96 2.81 6.38
C GLY A 41 -17.44 2.48 6.30
N LYS A 42 -18.27 3.36 6.85
CA LYS A 42 -19.73 3.18 6.80
C LYS A 42 -20.22 3.34 5.36
N ASN A 43 -21.09 2.42 4.93
CA ASN A 43 -21.72 2.39 3.59
C ASN A 43 -20.76 2.25 2.40
N CYS A 44 -19.49 1.88 2.62
CA CYS A 44 -18.57 1.61 1.52
C CYS A 44 -18.84 0.22 0.92
N LYS A 45 -19.36 0.20 -0.31
CA LYS A 45 -19.60 -1.04 -1.11
C LYS A 45 -18.54 -1.21 -2.22
N HIS A 46 -17.33 -0.70 -2.01
CA HIS A 46 -16.29 -0.75 -3.04
C HIS A 46 -15.48 -2.04 -2.91
N GLY A 47 -15.34 -2.75 -4.03
CA GLY A 47 -14.43 -3.89 -4.15
C GLY A 47 -12.97 -3.43 -4.12
N GLY A 48 -12.07 -4.38 -3.83
CA GLY A 48 -10.64 -4.13 -3.88
C GLY A 48 -10.14 -4.07 -5.33
N GLN A 49 -9.04 -3.34 -5.54
CA GLN A 49 -8.36 -3.21 -6.81
C GLN A 49 -6.87 -3.48 -6.65
N LEU A 50 -6.30 -4.24 -7.60
CA LEU A 50 -4.86 -4.42 -7.68
C LEU A 50 -4.24 -3.22 -8.39
N ASN A 51 -3.25 -2.62 -7.77
CA ASN A 51 -2.54 -1.43 -8.22
C ASN A 51 -1.03 -1.63 -8.07
N TYR A 52 -0.26 -0.59 -8.34
CA TYR A 52 1.20 -0.60 -8.25
C TYR A 52 1.72 0.60 -7.48
N GLN A 53 2.91 0.42 -6.95
CA GLN A 53 3.65 1.48 -6.28
C GLN A 53 5.12 1.45 -6.67
N GLY A 54 5.77 2.60 -6.54
CA GLY A 54 7.20 2.72 -6.74
C GLY A 54 7.75 3.99 -6.11
N GLY A 55 8.96 3.91 -5.60
CA GLY A 55 9.55 5.05 -4.92
C GLY A 55 10.94 4.78 -4.38
N VAL A 56 11.33 5.61 -3.44
CA VAL A 56 12.61 5.52 -2.75
C VAL A 56 12.40 5.42 -1.24
N PHE A 57 13.25 4.68 -0.59
CA PHE A 57 13.31 4.61 0.86
C PHE A 57 14.68 5.06 1.35
N PHE A 58 14.68 5.52 2.58
CA PHE A 58 15.87 5.81 3.38
C PHE A 58 15.73 5.01 4.68
N GLU A 59 16.82 4.53 5.21
CA GLU A 59 16.83 3.84 6.49
C GLU A 59 18.05 4.27 7.30
N TYR A 60 17.80 4.74 8.51
CA TYR A 60 18.82 5.12 9.47
C TYR A 60 18.74 4.17 10.67
N VAL A 61 19.79 3.40 10.87
CA VAL A 61 19.93 2.48 12.00
C VAL A 61 20.35 3.26 13.23
N VAL A 62 19.43 3.37 14.19
CA VAL A 62 19.64 4.10 15.45
C VAL A 62 20.38 3.24 16.47
N THR A 63 19.99 1.97 16.56
CA THR A 63 20.62 0.94 17.41
C THR A 63 20.63 -0.39 16.69
N ASN A 64 21.26 -1.41 17.27
CA ASN A 64 21.28 -2.77 16.70
C ASN A 64 19.88 -3.36 16.46
N HIS A 65 18.85 -2.81 17.10
CA HIS A 65 17.48 -3.33 16.98
C HIS A 65 16.50 -2.31 16.37
N PHE A 66 16.84 -1.03 16.34
CA PHE A 66 15.93 0.01 15.90
C PHE A 66 16.48 0.81 14.72
N ALA A 67 15.62 1.04 13.74
CA ALA A 67 15.89 1.95 12.63
C ALA A 67 14.65 2.83 12.36
N ILE A 68 14.90 3.98 11.77
CA ILE A 68 13.86 4.89 11.24
C ILE A 68 13.97 4.86 9.72
N ALA A 69 12.83 4.61 9.06
CA ALA A 69 12.77 4.46 7.62
C ALA A 69 11.73 5.40 7.00
N PRO A 70 12.10 6.65 6.68
CA PRO A 70 11.28 7.51 5.84
C PRO A 70 11.33 7.05 4.39
N GLU A 71 10.20 7.20 3.69
CA GLU A 71 10.07 6.83 2.28
C GLU A 71 9.33 7.92 1.50
N VAL A 72 9.52 7.93 0.19
CA VAL A 72 8.69 8.69 -0.75
C VAL A 72 8.23 7.75 -1.85
N VAL A 73 6.93 7.50 -1.91
CA VAL A 73 6.36 6.46 -2.75
C VAL A 73 5.19 7.01 -3.56
N PHE A 74 5.28 6.91 -4.88
CA PHE A 74 4.10 7.01 -5.72
C PHE A 74 3.28 5.74 -5.57
N ALA A 75 1.99 5.87 -5.30
CA ALA A 75 1.05 4.77 -5.19
C ALA A 75 -0.22 5.06 -6.00
N ALA A 76 -0.50 4.20 -6.97
CA ALA A 76 -1.81 4.14 -7.57
C ALA A 76 -2.75 3.49 -6.56
N GLN A 77 -3.87 4.14 -6.24
CA GLN A 77 -4.88 3.65 -5.32
C GLN A 77 -6.27 3.81 -5.93
N GLY A 78 -7.26 3.21 -5.32
CA GLY A 78 -8.63 3.32 -5.77
C GLY A 78 -9.46 2.12 -5.39
N GLY A 79 -10.65 2.05 -5.99
CA GLY A 79 -11.59 0.96 -5.80
C GLY A 79 -12.38 0.71 -7.08
N LYS A 80 -12.82 -0.54 -7.23
CA LYS A 80 -13.66 -0.96 -8.33
C LYS A 80 -14.98 -1.49 -7.78
N PHE A 81 -16.06 -1.14 -8.44
CA PHE A 81 -17.40 -1.59 -8.08
C PHE A 81 -18.18 -1.97 -9.34
N ASP A 82 -18.62 -3.22 -9.40
CA ASP A 82 -19.44 -3.74 -10.48
C ASP A 82 -20.89 -3.89 -9.98
N PHE A 83 -21.87 -3.44 -10.76
CA PHE A 83 -23.26 -3.75 -10.53
C PHE A 83 -24.01 -3.93 -11.86
N GLU A 84 -25.07 -4.72 -11.80
CA GLU A 84 -25.94 -4.95 -12.95
C GLU A 84 -27.27 -4.23 -12.75
N MET A 85 -27.71 -3.50 -13.77
CA MET A 85 -28.96 -2.77 -13.77
C MET A 85 -29.65 -2.93 -15.14
N PHE A 86 -30.87 -3.43 -15.15
CA PHE A 86 -31.67 -3.69 -16.38
C PHE A 86 -30.92 -4.54 -17.44
N GLY A 87 -30.14 -5.54 -16.99
CA GLY A 87 -29.36 -6.41 -17.89
C GLY A 87 -28.06 -5.80 -18.43
N ASN A 88 -27.75 -4.57 -18.06
CA ASN A 88 -26.49 -3.90 -18.41
C ASN A 88 -25.50 -3.96 -17.24
N LYS A 89 -24.25 -4.24 -17.55
CA LYS A 89 -23.17 -4.23 -16.56
C LYS A 89 -22.55 -2.84 -16.47
N HIS A 90 -22.61 -2.25 -15.28
CA HIS A 90 -21.92 -1.01 -14.94
C HIS A 90 -20.69 -1.32 -14.12
N THR A 91 -19.54 -0.83 -14.55
CA THR A 91 -18.29 -0.92 -13.84
C THR A 91 -17.81 0.48 -13.47
N TYR A 92 -17.86 0.79 -12.19
CA TYR A 92 -17.31 2.02 -11.66
C TYR A 92 -15.90 1.78 -11.14
N THR A 93 -14.96 2.57 -11.63
CA THR A 93 -13.57 2.52 -11.21
C THR A 93 -13.14 3.90 -10.73
N GLU A 94 -12.71 3.97 -9.49
CA GLU A 94 -12.10 5.17 -8.92
C GLU A 94 -10.59 5.02 -8.91
N HIS A 95 -9.91 5.97 -9.53
CA HIS A 95 -8.45 6.09 -9.52
C HIS A 95 -8.05 7.30 -8.70
N VAL A 96 -7.37 7.07 -7.58
CA VAL A 96 -6.91 8.12 -6.68
C VAL A 96 -5.42 7.89 -6.43
N ASN A 97 -4.56 8.65 -7.10
CA ASN A 97 -3.12 8.47 -7.00
C ASN A 97 -2.50 9.42 -5.98
N TYR A 98 -1.56 8.90 -5.22
CA TYR A 98 -0.90 9.62 -4.13
C TYR A 98 0.62 9.61 -4.28
N ILE A 99 1.23 10.67 -3.77
CA ILE A 99 2.61 10.61 -3.26
C ILE A 99 2.50 10.40 -1.76
N ASN A 100 2.92 9.23 -1.31
CA ASN A 100 2.91 8.84 0.10
C ASN A 100 4.28 9.07 0.71
N VAL A 101 4.28 9.61 1.93
CA VAL A 101 5.48 9.81 2.75
C VAL A 101 5.28 9.10 4.08
N PRO A 102 5.49 7.77 4.14
CA PRO A 102 5.53 7.05 5.40
C PRO A 102 6.84 7.32 6.15
N VAL A 103 6.77 7.35 7.48
CA VAL A 103 7.93 7.36 8.37
C VAL A 103 7.78 6.16 9.30
N MET A 104 8.52 5.09 8.99
CA MET A 104 8.38 3.82 9.70
C MET A 104 9.47 3.68 10.77
N LEU A 105 9.06 3.29 11.97
CA LEU A 105 9.96 2.75 12.99
C LEU A 105 10.07 1.24 12.76
N LYS A 106 11.28 0.77 12.54
CA LYS A 106 11.59 -0.66 12.35
C LYS A 106 12.22 -1.23 13.59
N TYR A 107 11.77 -2.43 13.97
CA TYR A 107 12.39 -3.24 15.00
C TYR A 107 12.92 -4.53 14.39
N TYR A 108 14.23 -4.71 14.42
CA TYR A 108 14.93 -5.90 13.95
C TYR A 108 14.82 -7.01 14.99
N VAL A 109 13.95 -7.99 14.71
CA VAL A 109 13.79 -9.21 15.54
C VAL A 109 14.99 -10.13 15.32
N THR A 110 15.47 -10.20 14.07
CA THR A 110 16.72 -10.85 13.67
C THR A 110 17.44 -9.94 12.67
N PRO A 111 18.73 -10.18 12.36
CA PRO A 111 19.44 -9.42 11.33
C PRO A 111 18.74 -9.38 9.97
N SER A 112 17.96 -10.41 9.64
CA SER A 112 17.26 -10.51 8.36
C SER A 112 15.78 -10.18 8.42
N PHE A 113 15.17 -10.07 9.60
CA PHE A 113 13.74 -9.87 9.76
C PHE A 113 13.43 -8.71 10.68
N SER A 114 12.64 -7.77 10.20
CA SER A 114 12.13 -6.66 10.99
C SER A 114 10.62 -6.54 10.88
N ILE A 115 10.01 -6.02 11.93
CA ILE A 115 8.65 -5.51 11.95
C ILE A 115 8.72 -3.98 11.89
N GLU A 116 7.71 -3.36 11.31
CA GLU A 116 7.68 -1.92 11.14
C GLU A 116 6.30 -1.36 11.44
N PHE A 117 6.29 -0.18 12.03
CA PHE A 117 5.08 0.55 12.35
C PHE A 117 5.35 2.04 12.22
N GLY A 118 4.38 2.81 11.72
CA GLY A 118 4.56 4.25 11.64
C GLY A 118 3.43 4.99 10.93
N PRO A 119 3.43 6.32 11.04
CA PRO A 119 2.50 7.18 10.34
C PRO A 119 2.85 7.31 8.88
N GLN A 120 1.83 7.62 8.08
CA GLN A 120 1.94 7.96 6.66
C GLN A 120 1.13 9.20 6.36
N VAL A 121 1.71 10.10 5.57
CA VAL A 121 1.01 11.23 4.97
C VAL A 121 0.96 10.99 3.47
N GLY A 122 -0.23 11.06 2.88
CA GLY A 122 -0.45 10.93 1.45
C GLY A 122 -0.90 12.26 0.84
N PHE A 123 -0.29 12.64 -0.25
CA PHE A 123 -0.68 13.81 -1.05
C PHE A 123 -1.36 13.35 -2.32
N ASN A 124 -2.66 13.62 -2.45
CA ASN A 124 -3.40 13.28 -3.64
C ASN A 124 -2.94 14.15 -4.81
N ILE A 125 -2.43 13.50 -5.85
CA ILE A 125 -1.95 14.17 -7.08
C ILE A 125 -2.93 14.04 -8.24
N TYR A 126 -3.80 13.01 -8.20
CA TYR A 126 -4.70 12.70 -9.30
C TYR A 126 -5.92 11.93 -8.80
N SER A 127 -7.12 12.32 -9.27
CA SER A 127 -8.37 11.61 -8.97
C SER A 127 -9.26 11.62 -10.19
N LYS A 128 -9.65 10.43 -10.66
CA LYS A 128 -10.63 10.26 -11.73
C LYS A 128 -11.61 9.15 -11.39
N PHE A 129 -12.83 9.37 -11.82
CA PHE A 129 -13.89 8.39 -11.82
C PHE A 129 -14.13 7.93 -13.26
N THR A 130 -14.21 6.65 -13.45
CA THR A 130 -14.52 6.03 -14.73
C THR A 130 -15.79 5.20 -14.58
N ASP A 131 -16.79 5.49 -15.39
CA ASP A 131 -17.99 4.69 -15.55
C ASP A 131 -17.90 3.96 -16.89
N GLU A 132 -17.91 2.65 -16.85
CA GLU A 132 -17.94 1.78 -18.04
C GLU A 132 -19.28 1.06 -18.06
N LEU A 133 -20.10 1.40 -19.05
CA LEU A 133 -21.36 0.74 -19.36
C LEU A 133 -21.13 -0.30 -20.46
N ASP A 134 -21.46 -1.57 -20.20
CA ASP A 134 -21.43 -2.66 -21.17
C ASP A 134 -22.86 -3.20 -21.34
N ASP A 135 -23.48 -2.94 -22.48
CA ASP A 135 -24.81 -3.41 -22.86
C ASP A 135 -24.76 -4.71 -23.71
N GLY A 136 -23.57 -5.35 -23.78
CA GLY A 136 -23.32 -6.55 -24.60
C GLY A 136 -23.06 -6.29 -26.07
N THR A 137 -23.40 -5.08 -26.58
CA THR A 137 -23.22 -4.69 -27.98
C THR A 137 -22.29 -3.48 -28.12
N HIS A 138 -22.35 -2.55 -27.16
CA HIS A 138 -21.55 -1.32 -27.13
C HIS A 138 -20.95 -1.12 -25.75
N LYS A 139 -19.71 -0.61 -25.73
CA LYS A 139 -19.05 -0.18 -24.50
C LYS A 139 -18.93 1.34 -24.50
N GLN A 140 -19.58 1.97 -23.57
CA GLN A 140 -19.46 3.40 -23.35
C GLN A 140 -18.60 3.64 -22.11
N LYS A 141 -17.66 4.57 -22.23
CA LYS A 141 -16.75 4.95 -21.16
C LYS A 141 -16.85 6.45 -20.90
N THR A 142 -17.28 6.80 -19.71
CA THR A 142 -17.32 8.18 -19.23
C THR A 142 -16.24 8.37 -18.18
N VAL A 143 -15.40 9.40 -18.36
CA VAL A 143 -14.33 9.74 -17.40
C VAL A 143 -14.58 11.12 -16.85
N VAL A 144 -14.68 11.24 -15.54
CA VAL A 144 -14.93 12.49 -14.81
C VAL A 144 -13.76 12.79 -13.89
N ASP A 145 -13.24 14.01 -13.94
CA ASP A 145 -12.23 14.48 -12.98
C ASP A 145 -12.91 14.75 -11.62
N GLN A 146 -12.46 14.04 -10.58
CA GLN A 146 -12.99 14.16 -9.22
C GLN A 146 -12.01 14.80 -8.23
N LYS A 147 -10.94 15.41 -8.71
CA LYS A 147 -9.93 16.00 -7.83
C LYS A 147 -10.51 17.07 -6.88
N LYS A 148 -11.54 17.80 -7.30
CA LYS A 148 -12.22 18.79 -6.47
C LYS A 148 -13.03 18.18 -5.32
N GLU A 149 -13.54 16.94 -5.52
CA GLU A 149 -14.36 16.21 -4.55
C GLU A 149 -13.52 15.35 -3.60
N THR A 150 -12.25 15.09 -3.94
CA THR A 150 -11.33 14.35 -3.09
C THR A 150 -10.50 15.28 -2.22
N LYS A 151 -10.12 14.80 -1.03
CA LYS A 151 -9.20 15.52 -0.15
C LYS A 151 -7.79 15.48 -0.70
N SER A 152 -7.08 16.60 -0.56
CA SER A 152 -5.69 16.71 -1.06
C SER A 152 -4.68 15.99 -0.17
N VAL A 153 -5.02 15.75 1.10
CA VAL A 153 -4.13 15.12 2.08
C VAL A 153 -4.86 13.97 2.76
N ASP A 154 -4.20 12.85 2.87
CA ASP A 154 -4.63 11.66 3.59
C ASP A 154 -3.61 11.30 4.68
N PHE A 155 -4.11 10.94 5.86
CA PHE A 155 -3.30 10.44 6.97
C PHE A 155 -3.63 8.98 7.21
N GLY A 156 -2.59 8.19 7.45
CA GLY A 156 -2.74 6.77 7.74
C GLY A 156 -1.68 6.28 8.71
N VAL A 157 -1.84 5.03 9.11
CA VAL A 157 -0.89 4.28 9.94
C VAL A 157 -0.59 2.97 9.25
N GLY A 158 0.70 2.65 9.13
CA GLY A 158 1.19 1.42 8.54
C GLY A 158 1.71 0.44 9.58
N LEU A 159 1.46 -0.83 9.35
CA LEU A 159 2.07 -1.96 10.06
C LEU A 159 2.60 -2.93 9.02
N GLY A 160 3.84 -3.37 9.16
CA GLY A 160 4.45 -4.24 8.17
C GLY A 160 5.60 -5.08 8.70
N MET A 161 6.18 -5.83 7.79
CA MET A 161 7.35 -6.66 8.02
C MET A 161 8.27 -6.58 6.80
N THR A 162 9.57 -6.67 7.06
CA THR A 162 10.60 -6.69 6.01
C THR A 162 11.51 -7.90 6.23
N TYR A 163 11.80 -8.61 5.15
CA TYR A 163 12.73 -9.74 5.15
C TYR A 163 13.85 -9.48 4.14
N ASN A 164 15.10 -9.55 4.60
CA ASN A 164 16.28 -9.41 3.77
C ASN A 164 16.58 -10.76 3.11
N ILE A 165 16.33 -10.88 1.80
CA ILE A 165 16.59 -12.09 1.00
C ILE A 165 18.05 -12.16 0.54
N ALA A 166 18.73 -11.02 0.48
CA ALA A 166 20.16 -10.91 0.22
C ALA A 166 20.71 -9.69 0.98
N LYS A 167 22.04 -9.48 0.93
CA LYS A 167 22.69 -8.33 1.60
C LYS A 167 22.03 -7.00 1.23
N ASP A 168 21.73 -6.81 -0.04
CA ASP A 168 21.25 -5.55 -0.59
C ASP A 168 19.79 -5.61 -1.08
N VAL A 169 19.12 -6.77 -0.97
CA VAL A 169 17.76 -6.97 -1.48
C VAL A 169 16.83 -7.42 -0.36
N PHE A 170 15.67 -6.79 -0.27
CA PHE A 170 14.64 -7.16 0.68
C PHE A 170 13.25 -7.26 0.03
N VAL A 171 12.39 -8.03 0.67
CA VAL A 171 10.94 -8.07 0.43
C VAL A 171 10.23 -7.47 1.63
N GLN A 172 9.21 -6.67 1.38
CA GLN A 172 8.42 -5.98 2.39
C GLN A 172 6.94 -6.27 2.17
N GLY A 173 6.26 -6.67 3.24
CA GLY A 173 4.81 -6.72 3.30
C GLY A 173 4.30 -5.67 4.27
N ARG A 174 3.33 -4.83 3.88
CA ARG A 174 2.76 -3.77 4.72
C ARG A 174 1.27 -3.64 4.51
N TYR A 175 0.55 -3.38 5.57
CA TYR A 175 -0.82 -2.91 5.53
C TYR A 175 -0.88 -1.48 6.07
N THR A 176 -1.47 -0.58 5.28
CA THR A 176 -1.69 0.82 5.67
C THR A 176 -3.18 1.07 5.80
N MET A 177 -3.58 1.56 6.95
CA MET A 177 -4.94 1.97 7.28
C MET A 177 -5.05 3.49 7.24
N GLY A 178 -5.82 4.03 6.31
CA GLY A 178 -6.16 5.46 6.26
C GLY A 178 -7.04 5.85 7.45
N MET A 179 -6.71 6.94 8.07
CA MET A 179 -7.44 7.49 9.23
C MET A 179 -8.37 8.61 8.83
N THR A 180 -8.10 9.27 7.71
CA THR A 180 -8.90 10.36 7.15
C THR A 180 -9.80 9.87 6.03
N SER A 181 -10.91 10.55 5.81
CA SER A 181 -11.81 10.26 4.68
C SER A 181 -11.19 10.76 3.39
N VAL A 182 -11.35 9.99 2.32
CA VAL A 182 -10.87 10.32 0.96
C VAL A 182 -11.71 11.43 0.33
N PHE A 183 -13.03 11.39 0.52
CA PHE A 183 -13.97 12.32 -0.11
C PHE A 183 -14.36 13.47 0.84
N LYS A 184 -14.68 14.64 0.25
CA LYS A 184 -15.13 15.81 0.99
C LYS A 184 -16.61 15.75 1.32
N SER A 185 -17.43 15.21 0.41
CA SER A 185 -18.90 15.17 0.49
C SER A 185 -19.46 13.95 -0.25
N GLY A 186 -20.76 13.74 -0.16
CA GLY A 186 -21.47 12.64 -0.80
C GLY A 186 -21.72 11.44 0.13
N ASP A 187 -22.32 10.39 -0.43
CA ASP A 187 -22.69 9.17 0.32
C ASP A 187 -21.46 8.42 0.85
N ASN A 188 -20.33 8.55 0.17
CA ASN A 188 -19.05 7.92 0.51
C ASN A 188 -18.13 8.83 1.35
N LYS A 189 -18.65 9.89 1.97
CA LYS A 189 -17.84 10.85 2.76
C LYS A 189 -17.02 10.21 3.88
N ASP A 190 -17.43 9.04 4.36
CA ASP A 190 -16.74 8.29 5.42
C ASP A 190 -15.75 7.23 4.88
N ALA A 191 -15.59 7.13 3.55
CA ALA A 191 -14.66 6.20 2.94
C ALA A 191 -13.21 6.57 3.23
N LYS A 192 -12.46 5.59 3.71
CA LYS A 192 -11.03 5.70 4.05
C LYS A 192 -10.24 4.69 3.24
N ASN A 193 -8.99 5.00 2.95
CA ASN A 193 -8.10 4.10 2.24
C ASN A 193 -7.70 2.90 3.12
N GLY A 194 -7.70 1.71 2.53
CA GLY A 194 -7.03 0.53 3.05
C GLY A 194 -6.11 -0.03 1.97
N ASN A 195 -4.87 -0.32 2.32
CA ASN A 195 -3.86 -0.74 1.35
C ASN A 195 -3.02 -1.88 1.91
N ALA A 196 -3.10 -3.07 1.31
CA ALA A 196 -2.20 -4.18 1.55
C ALA A 196 -1.17 -4.23 0.42
N GLN A 197 0.12 -4.16 0.76
CA GLN A 197 1.19 -4.03 -0.22
C GLN A 197 2.28 -5.09 -0.04
N ILE A 198 2.84 -5.50 -1.18
CA ILE A 198 4.05 -6.32 -1.23
C ILE A 198 5.04 -5.59 -2.14
N ALA A 199 6.24 -5.35 -1.66
CA ALA A 199 7.28 -4.63 -2.38
C ALA A 199 8.62 -5.36 -2.30
N ILE A 200 9.45 -5.13 -3.30
CA ILE A 200 10.86 -5.48 -3.32
C ILE A 200 11.68 -4.18 -3.37
N GLY A 201 12.77 -4.13 -2.64
CA GLY A 201 13.68 -3.01 -2.62
C GLY A 201 15.14 -3.42 -2.70
N TYR A 202 15.97 -2.51 -3.19
CA TYR A 202 17.41 -2.65 -3.28
C TYR A 202 18.09 -1.56 -2.44
N ARG A 203 19.10 -1.94 -1.62
CA ARG A 203 19.87 -1.03 -0.76
C ARG A 203 21.22 -0.71 -1.38
N PHE A 204 21.57 0.56 -1.30
CA PHE A 204 22.91 1.04 -1.64
C PHE A 204 23.78 1.28 -0.40
#